data_c4c391925cffbbb3e2b4684fc81a792d
#
_entry.id   c4c391925cffbbb3e2b4684fc81a792d
#
_cell.length_a   1.000
_cell.length_b   1.000
_cell.length_c   1.000
_cell.angle_alpha   90.00
_cell.angle_beta   90.00
_cell.angle_gamma   90.00
#
_symmetry.space_group_name_H-M   'P 1'
#
loop_
_entity.id
_entity.type
_entity.pdbx_description
1 polymer ?
#
loop_
_entity_poly.entity_id
_entity_poly.type
_entity_poly.pdbx_seq_one_letter_code
_entity_poly.pdbx_strand_id
1 'polypeptide(L)'
;MYEFLLFIHVFAAIAMLGPTYALPALMKLRGDPPSPVVLRMEHVIGRYATAFVVVALVTGIGLISTSPLVKDDFGDARWLHISIALFLIYAGLATGYAGPRMRKALKAGEAGDAAEVRRLLDPLDKVVGPILGVLAAAILYLMLVKPDLS
;
A
#
# COMPACT_ATOMS: atom_id res chain seq x y z
N MET A 1 -8.74 16.86 -18.89
CA MET A 1 -9.27 15.89 -17.88
C MET A 1 -8.30 14.75 -17.62
N TYR A 2 -7.74 14.13 -18.65
CA TYR A 2 -6.73 13.07 -18.52
C TYR A 2 -5.52 13.46 -17.67
N GLU A 3 -4.86 14.57 -17.98
CA GLU A 3 -3.66 15.03 -17.26
C GLU A 3 -3.92 15.28 -15.76
N PHE A 4 -5.09 15.81 -15.43
CA PHE A 4 -5.48 16.03 -14.05
C PHE A 4 -5.70 14.70 -13.30
N LEU A 5 -6.38 13.74 -13.92
CA LEU A 5 -6.55 12.39 -13.35
C LEU A 5 -5.20 11.69 -13.19
N LEU A 6 -4.31 11.82 -14.17
CA LEU A 6 -2.97 11.26 -14.11
C LEU A 6 -2.17 11.85 -12.96
N PHE A 7 -2.22 13.18 -12.78
CA PHE A 7 -1.57 13.85 -11.66
C PHE A 7 -2.06 13.33 -10.31
N ILE A 8 -3.39 13.26 -10.12
CA ILE A 8 -3.97 12.74 -8.86
C ILE A 8 -3.60 11.28 -8.65
N HIS A 9 -3.63 10.47 -9.70
CA HIS A 9 -3.27 9.04 -9.63
C HIS A 9 -1.81 8.85 -9.20
N VAL A 10 -0.88 9.56 -9.84
CA VAL A 10 0.55 9.51 -9.50
C VAL A 10 0.79 10.01 -8.08
N PHE A 11 0.17 11.12 -7.70
CA PHE A 11 0.26 11.65 -6.35
C PHE A 11 -0.26 10.64 -5.32
N ALA A 12 -1.42 10.04 -5.57
CA ALA A 12 -1.99 9.00 -4.71
C ALA A 12 -1.08 7.77 -4.63
N ALA A 13 -0.48 7.35 -5.74
CA ALA A 13 0.47 6.24 -5.74
C ALA A 13 1.71 6.53 -4.87
N ILE A 14 2.30 7.73 -4.97
CA ILE A 14 3.42 8.14 -4.12
C ILE A 14 3.00 8.16 -2.64
N ALA A 15 1.85 8.76 -2.32
CA ALA A 15 1.36 8.87 -0.95
C ALA A 15 0.96 7.52 -0.34
N MET A 16 0.51 6.57 -1.15
CA MET A 16 0.18 5.19 -0.75
C MET A 16 1.44 4.36 -0.54
N LEU A 17 2.39 4.41 -1.48
CA LEU A 17 3.57 3.55 -1.49
C LEU A 17 4.69 4.08 -0.58
N GLY A 18 4.80 5.40 -0.39
CA GLY A 18 5.80 6.01 0.48
C GLY A 18 5.84 5.41 1.89
N PRO A 19 4.72 5.28 2.60
CA PRO A 19 4.66 4.63 3.90
C PRO A 19 5.18 3.20 3.92
N THR A 20 4.99 2.43 2.84
CA THR A 20 5.48 1.04 2.75
C THR A 20 6.99 0.95 2.95
N TYR A 21 7.74 1.96 2.50
CA TYR A 21 9.19 2.03 2.65
C TYR A 21 9.63 2.79 3.92
N ALA A 22 8.79 3.67 4.45
CA ALA A 22 9.08 4.44 5.67
C ALA A 22 8.78 3.64 6.96
N LEU A 23 7.72 2.83 6.97
CA LEU A 23 7.31 2.06 8.14
C LEU A 23 8.41 1.16 8.74
N PRO A 24 9.25 0.44 7.95
CA PRO A 24 10.33 -0.36 8.53
C PRO A 24 11.33 0.44 9.39
N ALA A 25 11.52 1.74 9.12
CA ALA A 25 12.32 2.60 9.96
C ALA A 25 11.63 2.90 11.29
N LEU A 26 10.31 3.14 11.28
CA LEU A 26 9.52 3.35 12.50
C LEU A 26 9.45 2.10 13.37
N MET A 27 9.37 0.91 12.77
CA MET A 27 9.35 -0.36 13.48
C MET A 27 10.56 -0.52 14.41
N LYS A 28 11.72 -0.04 13.99
CA LYS A 28 12.95 -0.07 14.81
C LYS A 28 12.86 0.85 16.04
N LEU A 29 11.97 1.83 16.04
CA LEU A 29 11.77 2.77 17.12
C LEU A 29 10.73 2.31 18.15
N ARG A 30 10.07 1.17 17.90
CA ARG A 30 9.02 0.67 18.83
C ARG A 30 9.54 0.40 20.25
N GLY A 31 10.80 -0.07 20.37
CA GLY A 31 11.39 -0.43 21.64
C GLY A 31 10.87 -1.75 22.23
N ASP A 32 11.35 -2.08 23.44
CA ASP A 32 10.91 -3.23 24.23
C ASP A 32 10.76 -2.80 25.70
N PRO A 33 9.52 -2.66 26.22
CA PRO A 33 8.22 -2.96 25.58
C PRO A 33 7.86 -1.97 24.45
N PRO A 34 6.99 -2.39 23.51
CA PRO A 34 6.61 -1.54 22.38
C PRO A 34 5.92 -0.24 22.81
N SER A 35 6.43 0.89 22.32
CA SER A 35 5.92 2.22 22.65
C SER A 35 4.52 2.45 22.04
N PRO A 36 3.49 2.76 22.86
CA PRO A 36 2.15 3.09 22.35
C PRO A 36 2.14 4.30 21.43
N VAL A 37 3.05 5.25 21.61
CA VAL A 37 3.18 6.44 20.75
C VAL A 37 3.60 6.04 19.36
N VAL A 38 4.63 5.19 19.23
CA VAL A 38 5.11 4.70 17.91
C VAL A 38 4.04 3.88 17.22
N LEU A 39 3.36 2.98 17.95
CA LEU A 39 2.23 2.20 17.41
C LEU A 39 1.11 3.09 16.88
N ARG A 40 0.81 4.19 17.59
CA ARG A 40 -0.19 5.17 17.13
C ARG A 40 0.26 5.89 15.87
N MET A 41 1.53 6.27 15.77
CA MET A 41 2.09 6.89 14.55
C MET A 41 1.99 5.94 13.36
N GLU A 42 2.40 4.69 13.52
CA GLU A 42 2.28 3.66 12.47
C GLU A 42 0.83 3.45 12.03
N HIS A 43 -0.09 3.39 12.99
CA HIS A 43 -1.52 3.26 12.70
C HIS A 43 -2.06 4.44 11.90
N VAL A 44 -1.72 5.67 12.28
CA VAL A 44 -2.15 6.90 11.58
C VAL A 44 -1.60 6.92 10.16
N ILE A 45 -0.31 6.66 9.99
CA ILE A 45 0.34 6.60 8.67
C ILE A 45 -0.32 5.54 7.79
N GLY A 46 -0.58 4.35 8.34
CA GLY A 46 -1.26 3.27 7.61
C GLY A 46 -2.69 3.64 7.20
N ARG A 47 -3.43 4.39 8.02
CA ARG A 47 -4.76 4.89 7.65
C ARG A 47 -4.71 5.88 6.50
N TYR A 48 -3.76 6.82 6.52
CA TYR A 48 -3.58 7.74 5.39
C TYR A 48 -3.21 6.98 4.11
N ALA A 49 -2.28 6.03 4.18
CA ALA A 49 -1.95 5.18 3.05
C ALA A 49 -3.19 4.44 2.51
N THR A 50 -4.04 3.90 3.38
CA THR A 50 -5.30 3.24 2.99
C THR A 50 -6.26 4.17 2.24
N ALA A 51 -6.38 5.44 2.67
CA ALA A 51 -7.20 6.41 1.95
C ALA A 51 -6.68 6.64 0.52
N PHE A 52 -5.37 6.73 0.35
CA PHE A 52 -4.76 6.88 -0.98
C PHE A 52 -4.85 5.62 -1.84
N VAL A 53 -4.96 4.42 -1.26
CA VAL A 53 -5.31 3.19 -2.02
C VAL A 53 -6.64 3.38 -2.75
N VAL A 54 -7.66 3.92 -2.07
CA VAL A 54 -8.98 4.18 -2.68
C VAL A 54 -8.88 5.25 -3.76
N VAL A 55 -8.16 6.35 -3.50
CA VAL A 55 -7.96 7.42 -4.50
C VAL A 55 -7.23 6.87 -5.73
N ALA A 56 -6.17 6.08 -5.54
CA ALA A 56 -5.43 5.47 -6.64
C ALA A 56 -6.31 4.52 -7.47
N LEU A 57 -7.17 3.73 -6.82
CA LEU A 57 -8.11 2.84 -7.50
C LEU A 57 -9.11 3.62 -8.36
N VAL A 58 -9.78 4.61 -7.77
CA VAL A 58 -10.80 5.41 -8.47
C VAL A 58 -10.21 6.17 -9.66
N THR A 59 -9.07 6.83 -9.44
CA THR A 59 -8.39 7.57 -10.52
C THR A 59 -7.80 6.64 -11.57
N GLY A 60 -7.32 5.46 -11.19
CA GLY A 60 -6.85 4.42 -12.11
C GLY A 60 -7.95 3.94 -13.05
N ILE A 61 -9.15 3.68 -12.52
CA ILE A 61 -10.33 3.33 -13.34
C ILE A 61 -10.67 4.47 -14.31
N GLY A 62 -10.67 5.71 -13.82
CA GLY A 62 -10.90 6.89 -14.68
C GLY A 62 -9.86 7.04 -15.79
N LEU A 63 -8.60 6.69 -15.53
CA LEU A 63 -7.54 6.72 -16.52
C LEU A 63 -7.72 5.67 -17.63
N ILE A 64 -8.24 4.50 -17.34
CA ILE A 64 -8.50 3.46 -18.35
C ILE A 64 -9.44 4.00 -19.44
N SER A 65 -10.47 4.75 -19.05
CA SER A 65 -11.47 5.30 -19.98
C SER A 65 -11.03 6.58 -20.71
N THR A 66 -10.03 7.29 -20.19
CA THR A 66 -9.59 8.61 -20.69
C THR A 66 -8.20 8.62 -21.29
N SER A 67 -7.40 7.56 -21.06
CA SER A 67 -6.02 7.48 -21.54
C SER A 67 -5.98 7.22 -23.05
N PRO A 68 -5.26 8.04 -23.81
CA PRO A 68 -5.04 7.79 -25.25
C PRO A 68 -4.19 6.53 -25.51
N LEU A 69 -3.47 6.03 -24.48
CA LEU A 69 -2.60 4.84 -24.59
C LEU A 69 -3.33 3.52 -24.34
N VAL A 70 -4.52 3.56 -23.75
CA VAL A 70 -5.20 2.34 -23.25
C VAL A 70 -6.63 2.23 -23.74
N LYS A 71 -7.27 3.37 -24.04
CA LYS A 71 -8.69 3.44 -24.37
C LYS A 71 -9.10 2.52 -25.52
N ASP A 72 -8.26 2.44 -26.57
CA ASP A 72 -8.55 1.68 -27.78
C ASP A 72 -7.92 0.25 -27.76
N ASP A 73 -6.87 0.04 -26.94
CA ASP A 73 -6.09 -1.21 -26.88
C ASP A 73 -6.04 -1.80 -25.47
N PHE A 74 -7.09 -1.63 -24.66
CA PHE A 74 -7.12 -2.13 -23.28
C PHE A 74 -6.86 -3.65 -23.23
N GLY A 75 -7.39 -4.43 -24.19
CA GLY A 75 -7.24 -5.87 -24.26
C GLY A 75 -5.77 -6.33 -24.39
N ASP A 76 -4.96 -5.57 -25.10
CA ASP A 76 -3.56 -5.90 -25.37
C ASP A 76 -2.58 -5.34 -24.36
N ALA A 77 -3.04 -4.45 -23.46
CA ALA A 77 -2.23 -3.84 -22.41
C ALA A 77 -1.96 -4.82 -21.23
N ARG A 78 -1.21 -5.91 -21.48
CA ARG A 78 -0.92 -6.95 -20.47
C ARG A 78 -0.25 -6.38 -19.22
N TRP A 79 0.69 -5.43 -19.38
CA TRP A 79 1.34 -4.75 -18.27
C TRP A 79 0.32 -4.11 -17.31
N LEU A 80 -0.76 -3.55 -17.85
CA LEU A 80 -1.82 -2.92 -17.06
C LEU A 80 -2.64 -3.97 -16.29
N HIS A 81 -3.01 -5.08 -16.96
CA HIS A 81 -3.75 -6.16 -16.30
C HIS A 81 -2.95 -6.77 -15.12
N ILE A 82 -1.65 -7.00 -15.34
CA ILE A 82 -0.76 -7.49 -14.27
C ILE A 82 -0.65 -6.46 -13.15
N SER A 83 -0.50 -5.17 -13.48
CA SER A 83 -0.45 -4.10 -12.48
C SER A 83 -1.73 -4.01 -11.65
N ILE A 84 -2.90 -4.15 -12.27
CA ILE A 84 -4.19 -4.18 -11.58
C ILE A 84 -4.27 -5.38 -10.64
N ALA A 85 -3.89 -6.57 -11.09
CA ALA A 85 -3.89 -7.77 -10.25
C ALA A 85 -2.96 -7.62 -9.04
N LEU A 86 -1.73 -7.14 -9.25
CA LEU A 86 -0.77 -6.88 -8.17
C LEU A 86 -1.29 -5.80 -7.20
N PHE A 87 -1.93 -4.75 -7.73
CA PHE A 87 -2.53 -3.70 -6.92
C PHE A 87 -3.66 -4.23 -6.03
N LEU A 88 -4.53 -5.10 -6.56
CA LEU A 88 -5.62 -5.70 -5.78
C LEU A 88 -5.07 -6.60 -4.65
N ILE A 89 -4.01 -7.37 -4.93
CA ILE A 89 -3.31 -8.15 -3.92
C ILE A 89 -2.70 -7.24 -2.86
N TYR A 90 -1.99 -6.18 -3.28
CA TYR A 90 -1.42 -5.17 -2.36
C TYR A 90 -2.51 -4.53 -1.48
N ALA A 91 -3.59 -4.06 -2.09
CA ALA A 91 -4.71 -3.43 -1.39
C ALA A 91 -5.36 -4.40 -0.39
N GLY A 92 -5.60 -5.65 -0.77
CA GLY A 92 -6.15 -6.70 0.09
C GLY A 92 -5.26 -6.98 1.31
N LEU A 93 -3.95 -7.13 1.10
CA LEU A 93 -2.99 -7.34 2.18
C LEU A 93 -2.87 -6.11 3.10
N ALA A 94 -2.76 -4.91 2.53
CA ALA A 94 -2.58 -3.69 3.31
C ALA A 94 -3.83 -3.33 4.12
N THR A 95 -5.02 -3.37 3.49
CA THR A 95 -6.26 -2.92 4.12
C THR A 95 -7.01 -4.05 4.84
N GLY A 96 -7.05 -5.25 4.26
CA GLY A 96 -7.82 -6.38 4.78
C GLY A 96 -7.06 -7.19 5.84
N TYR A 97 -5.74 -7.30 5.72
CA TYR A 97 -4.93 -8.08 6.65
C TYR A 97 -4.14 -7.22 7.64
N ALA A 98 -3.32 -6.29 7.15
CA ALA A 98 -2.44 -5.49 8.00
C ALA A 98 -3.22 -4.45 8.82
N GLY A 99 -4.18 -3.76 8.23
CA GLY A 99 -4.95 -2.72 8.89
C GLY A 99 -5.67 -3.17 10.17
N PRO A 100 -6.46 -4.25 10.15
CA PRO A 100 -7.12 -4.79 11.36
C PRO A 100 -6.13 -5.25 12.44
N ARG A 101 -5.01 -5.86 12.04
CA ARG A 101 -3.96 -6.29 13.00
C ARG A 101 -3.30 -5.11 13.67
N MET A 102 -2.95 -4.07 12.92
CA MET A 102 -2.38 -2.85 13.50
C MET A 102 -3.34 -2.17 14.48
N ARG A 103 -4.65 -2.13 14.19
CA ARG A 103 -5.65 -1.61 15.14
C ARG A 103 -5.71 -2.41 16.45
N LYS A 104 -5.64 -3.75 16.34
CA LYS A 104 -5.60 -4.63 17.53
C LYS A 104 -4.31 -4.44 18.31
N ALA A 105 -3.17 -4.35 17.62
CA ALA A 105 -1.88 -4.13 18.25
C ALA A 105 -1.81 -2.78 18.98
N LEU A 106 -2.39 -1.72 18.41
CA LEU A 106 -2.49 -0.42 19.09
C LEU A 106 -3.28 -0.54 20.41
N LYS A 107 -4.44 -1.20 20.39
CA LYS A 107 -5.26 -1.42 21.59
C LYS A 107 -4.54 -2.25 22.64
N ALA A 108 -3.83 -3.31 22.22
CA ALA A 108 -3.02 -4.12 23.13
C ALA A 108 -1.87 -3.31 23.74
N GLY A 109 -1.20 -2.45 22.94
CA GLY A 109 -0.15 -1.56 23.43
C GLY A 109 -0.67 -0.52 24.42
N GLU A 110 -1.85 0.04 24.20
CA GLU A 110 -2.52 0.96 25.14
C GLU A 110 -2.92 0.25 26.46
N ALA A 111 -3.19 -1.04 26.40
CA ALA A 111 -3.47 -1.88 27.58
C ALA A 111 -2.19 -2.42 28.27
N GLY A 112 -0.99 -2.15 27.73
CA GLY A 112 0.28 -2.64 28.27
C GLY A 112 0.60 -4.10 27.94
N ASP A 113 -0.16 -4.75 27.05
CA ASP A 113 0.05 -6.15 26.64
C ASP A 113 1.08 -6.25 25.50
N ALA A 114 2.36 -6.17 25.89
CA ALA A 114 3.48 -6.26 24.96
C ALA A 114 3.57 -7.62 24.25
N ALA A 115 3.11 -8.70 24.86
CA ALA A 115 3.12 -10.04 24.25
C ALA A 115 2.13 -10.12 23.09
N GLU A 116 0.92 -9.61 23.29
CA GLU A 116 -0.10 -9.56 22.24
C GLU A 116 0.30 -8.62 21.08
N VAL A 117 0.93 -7.47 21.41
CA VAL A 117 1.48 -6.58 20.36
C VAL A 117 2.46 -7.32 19.48
N ARG A 118 3.43 -8.01 20.06
CA ARG A 118 4.42 -8.81 19.29
C ARG A 118 3.75 -9.89 18.45
N ARG A 119 2.84 -10.66 19.03
CA ARG A 119 2.10 -11.70 18.32
C ARG A 119 1.36 -11.19 17.08
N LEU A 120 0.78 -10.01 17.17
CA LEU A 120 0.03 -9.40 16.07
C LEU A 120 0.93 -8.81 14.99
N LEU A 121 2.06 -8.21 15.39
CA LEU A 121 2.93 -7.47 14.47
C LEU A 121 4.04 -8.31 13.85
N ASP A 122 4.52 -9.36 14.50
CA ASP A 122 5.57 -10.24 13.98
C ASP A 122 5.32 -10.73 12.54
N PRO A 123 4.11 -11.22 12.18
CA PRO A 123 3.84 -11.61 10.79
C PRO A 123 3.82 -10.42 9.83
N LEU A 124 3.41 -9.23 10.32
CA LEU A 124 3.42 -8.02 9.50
C LEU A 124 4.84 -7.57 9.20
N ASP A 125 5.70 -7.58 10.21
CA ASP A 125 7.07 -7.10 10.09
C ASP A 125 7.95 -8.06 9.27
N LYS A 126 7.80 -9.36 9.47
CA LYS A 126 8.69 -10.38 8.89
C LYS A 126 8.26 -10.86 7.51
N VAL A 127 6.97 -10.82 7.20
CA VAL A 127 6.41 -11.42 5.97
C VAL A 127 5.64 -10.41 5.15
N VAL A 128 4.60 -9.81 5.72
CA VAL A 128 3.68 -8.97 4.94
C VAL A 128 4.34 -7.67 4.49
N GLY A 129 5.13 -7.02 5.35
CA GLY A 129 5.86 -5.80 5.01
C GLY A 129 6.81 -5.97 3.82
N PRO A 130 7.72 -6.95 3.83
CA PRO A 130 8.56 -7.27 2.67
C PRO A 130 7.76 -7.59 1.41
N ILE A 131 6.68 -8.37 1.50
CA ILE A 131 5.80 -8.67 0.36
C ILE A 131 5.18 -7.38 -0.19
N LEU A 132 4.65 -6.51 0.67
CA LEU A 132 4.10 -5.22 0.24
C LEU A 132 5.15 -4.35 -0.44
N GLY A 133 6.39 -4.35 0.05
CA GLY A 133 7.51 -3.64 -0.56
C GLY A 133 7.82 -4.14 -1.97
N VAL A 134 7.87 -5.46 -2.17
CA VAL A 134 8.11 -6.07 -3.49
C VAL A 134 6.95 -5.79 -4.44
N LEU A 135 5.70 -5.95 -3.99
CA LEU A 135 4.51 -5.63 -4.79
C LEU A 135 4.50 -4.16 -5.22
N ALA A 136 4.81 -3.26 -4.30
CA ALA A 136 4.90 -1.83 -4.58
C ALA A 136 5.94 -1.52 -5.67
N ALA A 137 7.14 -2.10 -5.56
CA ALA A 137 8.20 -1.93 -6.55
C ALA A 137 7.79 -2.49 -7.93
N ALA A 138 7.16 -3.67 -7.95
CA ALA A 138 6.68 -4.29 -9.19
C ALA A 138 5.59 -3.45 -9.88
N ILE A 139 4.62 -2.93 -9.11
CA ILE A 139 3.56 -2.05 -9.65
C ILE A 139 4.19 -0.78 -10.23
N LEU A 140 5.11 -0.14 -9.50
CA LEU A 140 5.79 1.06 -9.99
C LEU A 140 6.57 0.78 -11.28
N TYR A 141 7.32 -0.32 -11.32
CA TYR A 141 8.07 -0.72 -12.51
C TYR A 141 7.15 -0.87 -13.74
N LEU A 142 6.04 -1.63 -13.60
CA LEU A 142 5.11 -1.87 -14.69
C LEU A 142 4.44 -0.56 -15.17
N MET A 143 4.09 0.33 -14.26
CA MET A 143 3.45 1.60 -14.58
C MET A 143 4.41 2.60 -15.26
N LEU A 144 5.70 2.58 -14.90
CA LEU A 144 6.71 3.48 -15.47
C LEU A 144 7.23 2.97 -16.81
N VAL A 145 7.63 1.69 -16.85
CA VAL A 145 8.32 1.10 -18.02
C VAL A 145 7.33 0.66 -19.08
N LYS A 146 6.11 0.25 -18.68
CA LYS A 146 5.08 -0.28 -19.59
C LYS A 146 5.66 -1.31 -20.56
N PRO A 147 6.31 -2.38 -20.06
CA PRO A 147 7.02 -3.32 -20.90
C PRO A 147 6.05 -3.97 -21.89
N ASP A 148 6.53 -4.17 -23.12
CA ASP A 148 5.83 -5.01 -24.09
C ASP A 148 5.94 -6.46 -23.60
N LEU A 149 4.81 -7.02 -23.20
CA LEU A 149 4.69 -8.38 -22.67
C LEU A 149 3.97 -9.29 -23.70
N SER A 150 4.21 -9.01 -24.99
CA SER A 150 3.67 -9.80 -26.12
C SER A 150 4.04 -11.30 -26.04
#